data_4ed72692c34da9fdae1c9ec6aad7c732
#
_entry.id   4ed72692c34da9fdae1c9ec6aad7c732
#
_cell.length_a   1.000
_cell.length_b   1.000
_cell.length_c   1.000
_cell.angle_alpha   90.00
_cell.angle_beta   90.00
_cell.angle_gamma   90.00
#
_symmetry.space_group_name_H-M   'P 1'
#
loop_
_entity.id
_entity.type
_entity.pdbx_description
1 polymer ?
#
loop_
_entity_poly.entity_id
_entity_poly.type
_entity_poly.pdbx_seq_one_letter_code
_entity_poly.pdbx_strand_id
1 'polypeptide(L)'
;FHIDLYKAHLNPDDLETVYLPWFDRYIPVPEPLHHFSFVDFESICFEGTLSDFMVKAKSITPALAGNLTFRYAPCPDKKPDCDAMGGDFHFYQVDCGKLSGLSMLGYGSLSGSYAGVWDTRGPSFHIDSKVERLNIHQGNVKDMKVAMTYETGKLDVMATVENEQMQGGVLLAYDLSDSLNF
;
A
#
# COMPACT_ATOMS: atom_id res chain seq x y z
N PHE A 1 6.40 -7.65 -22.35
CA PHE A 1 6.29 -6.24 -22.77
C PHE A 1 7.01 -5.32 -21.79
N HIS A 2 7.36 -4.14 -22.28
CA HIS A 2 7.93 -3.06 -21.47
C HIS A 2 7.22 -1.76 -21.89
N ILE A 3 6.70 -1.03 -20.90
CA ILE A 3 5.98 0.23 -21.13
C ILE A 3 6.45 1.26 -20.11
N ASP A 4 6.94 2.38 -20.61
CA ASP A 4 7.29 3.55 -19.80
C ASP A 4 6.28 4.68 -20.03
N LEU A 5 5.68 5.15 -18.96
CA LEU A 5 4.84 6.33 -18.95
C LEU A 5 5.53 7.44 -18.17
N TYR A 6 5.59 8.62 -18.75
CA TYR A 6 6.19 9.79 -18.12
C TYR A 6 5.14 10.88 -17.90
N LYS A 7 5.19 11.53 -16.75
CA LYS A 7 4.29 12.62 -16.37
C LYS A 7 2.82 12.19 -16.41
N ALA A 8 2.51 11.03 -15.85
CA ALA A 8 1.14 10.54 -15.76
C ALA A 8 0.38 11.30 -14.66
N HIS A 9 -0.85 11.68 -14.97
CA HIS A 9 -1.79 12.29 -14.06
C HIS A 9 -3.00 11.38 -13.93
N LEU A 10 -3.19 10.78 -12.77
CA LEU A 10 -4.25 9.80 -12.55
C LEU A 10 -5.22 10.30 -11.47
N ASN A 11 -6.50 10.29 -11.81
CA ASN A 11 -7.57 10.40 -10.83
C ASN A 11 -7.85 9.00 -10.27
N PRO A 12 -7.77 8.76 -8.94
CA PRO A 12 -8.10 7.47 -8.36
C PRO A 12 -9.51 6.98 -8.72
N ASP A 13 -10.50 7.86 -8.76
CA ASP A 13 -11.88 7.50 -9.11
C ASP A 13 -12.00 6.97 -10.56
N ASP A 14 -11.17 7.47 -11.48
CA ASP A 14 -11.16 6.99 -12.87
C ASP A 14 -10.63 5.55 -12.96
N LEU A 15 -9.75 5.13 -12.04
CA LEU A 15 -9.23 3.76 -12.01
C LEU A 15 -10.33 2.73 -11.72
N GLU A 16 -11.34 3.06 -10.95
CA GLU A 16 -12.48 2.18 -10.67
C GLU A 16 -13.33 1.88 -11.90
N THR A 17 -13.20 2.70 -12.94
CA THR A 17 -13.89 2.47 -14.22
C THR A 17 -13.13 1.51 -15.14
N VAL A 18 -11.87 1.19 -14.81
CA VAL A 18 -11.03 0.32 -15.63
C VAL A 18 -11.33 -1.14 -15.33
N TYR A 19 -11.98 -1.81 -16.28
CA TYR A 19 -12.24 -3.24 -16.21
C TYR A 19 -11.01 -4.04 -16.64
N LEU A 20 -10.64 -5.03 -15.84
CA LEU A 20 -9.53 -5.94 -16.11
C LEU A 20 -10.09 -7.29 -16.60
N PRO A 21 -10.14 -7.56 -17.93
CA PRO A 21 -10.83 -8.73 -18.49
C PRO A 21 -10.28 -10.06 -17.99
N TRP A 22 -8.96 -10.13 -17.70
CA TRP A 22 -8.30 -11.35 -17.23
C TRP A 22 -8.53 -11.64 -15.75
N PHE A 23 -9.03 -10.67 -14.98
CA PHE A 23 -9.44 -10.85 -13.58
C PHE A 23 -10.98 -10.83 -13.42
N ASP A 24 -11.70 -10.56 -14.50
CA ASP A 24 -13.18 -10.40 -14.51
C ASP A 24 -13.68 -9.41 -13.45
N ARG A 25 -12.93 -8.31 -13.25
CA ARG A 25 -13.26 -7.27 -12.27
C ARG A 25 -12.73 -5.91 -12.65
N TYR A 26 -13.26 -4.90 -12.00
CA TYR A 26 -12.72 -3.53 -12.01
C TYR A 26 -11.53 -3.40 -11.04
N ILE A 27 -10.69 -2.38 -11.26
CA ILE A 27 -9.59 -2.09 -10.33
C ILE A 27 -10.19 -1.62 -9.00
N PRO A 28 -9.96 -2.32 -7.88
CA PRO A 28 -10.37 -1.83 -6.58
C PRO A 28 -9.45 -0.68 -6.15
N VAL A 29 -10.01 0.49 -5.91
CA VAL A 29 -9.27 1.63 -5.37
C VAL A 29 -9.48 1.67 -3.86
N PRO A 30 -8.42 1.61 -3.05
CA PRO A 30 -8.54 1.71 -1.59
C PRO A 30 -9.14 3.06 -1.17
N GLU A 31 -10.07 3.03 -0.21
CA GLU A 31 -10.77 4.21 0.31
C GLU A 31 -9.86 5.42 0.61
N PRO A 32 -8.67 5.26 1.21
CA PRO A 32 -7.77 6.38 1.45
C PRO A 32 -7.32 7.13 0.19
N LEU A 33 -7.31 6.47 -0.99
CA LEU A 33 -6.91 7.11 -2.24
C LEU A 33 -7.99 8.02 -2.82
N HIS A 34 -9.26 7.81 -2.49
CA HIS A 34 -10.36 8.72 -2.87
C HIS A 34 -10.24 10.10 -2.22
N HIS A 35 -9.44 10.24 -1.17
CA HIS A 35 -9.13 11.55 -0.60
C HIS A 35 -8.20 12.40 -1.47
N PHE A 36 -7.64 11.82 -2.55
CA PHE A 36 -6.84 12.54 -3.53
C PHE A 36 -7.67 12.79 -4.79
N SER A 37 -7.78 14.04 -5.20
CA SER A 37 -8.41 14.37 -6.48
C SER A 37 -7.61 13.83 -7.67
N PHE A 38 -6.30 13.74 -7.51
CA PHE A 38 -5.36 13.17 -8.49
C PHE A 38 -4.03 12.78 -7.82
N VAL A 39 -3.33 11.88 -8.47
CA VAL A 39 -1.95 11.50 -8.14
C VAL A 39 -1.08 11.71 -9.37
N ASP A 40 -0.06 12.53 -9.22
CA ASP A 40 0.91 12.81 -10.27
C ASP A 40 2.11 11.88 -10.15
N PHE A 41 2.48 11.26 -11.27
CA PHE A 41 3.64 10.41 -11.38
C PHE A 41 4.68 11.04 -12.31
N GLU A 42 5.93 11.09 -11.86
CA GLU A 42 7.07 11.42 -12.72
C GLU A 42 7.30 10.32 -13.74
N SER A 43 7.18 9.07 -13.29
CA SER A 43 7.33 7.88 -14.14
C SER A 43 6.55 6.70 -13.60
N ILE A 44 6.05 5.87 -14.51
CA ILE A 44 5.51 4.54 -14.25
C ILE A 44 6.12 3.62 -15.31
N CYS A 45 6.80 2.56 -14.86
CA CYS A 45 7.41 1.55 -15.72
C CYS A 45 6.74 0.21 -15.47
N PHE A 46 6.26 -0.44 -16.54
CA PHE A 46 5.74 -1.80 -16.54
C PHE A 46 6.71 -2.73 -17.25
N GLU A 47 7.07 -3.84 -16.62
CA GLU A 47 7.96 -4.86 -17.16
C GLU A 47 7.37 -6.25 -16.93
N GLY A 48 7.31 -7.11 -17.97
CA GLY A 48 6.92 -8.50 -17.84
C GLY A 48 5.86 -8.98 -18.83
N THR A 49 5.04 -9.90 -18.39
CA THR A 49 3.89 -10.45 -19.14
C THR A 49 2.59 -10.07 -18.41
N LEU A 50 1.43 -10.43 -18.96
CA LEU A 50 0.13 -10.17 -18.27
C LEU A 50 -0.04 -11.01 -17.00
N SER A 51 0.64 -12.15 -16.91
CA SER A 51 0.55 -13.05 -15.75
C SER A 51 1.75 -12.99 -14.79
N ASP A 52 2.83 -12.30 -15.16
CA ASP A 52 4.00 -12.07 -14.31
C ASP A 52 4.60 -10.73 -14.70
N PHE A 53 4.35 -9.70 -13.90
CA PHE A 53 4.81 -8.37 -14.21
C PHE A 53 5.26 -7.61 -12.95
N MET A 54 6.06 -6.59 -13.20
CA MET A 54 6.51 -5.62 -12.21
C MET A 54 6.15 -4.21 -12.66
N VAL A 55 5.66 -3.42 -11.72
CA VAL A 55 5.40 -1.99 -11.88
C VAL A 55 6.32 -1.23 -10.94
N LYS A 56 7.04 -0.25 -11.48
CA LYS A 56 7.79 0.74 -10.69
C LYS A 56 7.17 2.10 -10.93
N ALA A 57 6.79 2.78 -9.87
CA ALA A 57 6.18 4.10 -9.96
C ALA A 57 6.89 5.11 -9.06
N LYS A 58 7.06 6.33 -9.56
CA LYS A 58 7.55 7.47 -8.79
C LYS A 58 6.49 8.54 -8.75
N SER A 59 5.84 8.69 -7.60
CA SER A 59 4.86 9.76 -7.35
C SER A 59 5.56 11.05 -6.93
N ILE A 60 5.08 12.16 -7.49
CA ILE A 60 5.51 13.52 -7.15
C ILE A 60 4.38 14.36 -6.55
N THR A 61 3.25 13.75 -6.26
CA THR A 61 2.15 14.43 -5.57
C THR A 61 2.60 14.91 -4.19
N PRO A 62 2.44 16.19 -3.83
CA PRO A 62 2.94 16.72 -2.56
C PRO A 62 2.42 16.00 -1.31
N ALA A 63 1.23 15.43 -1.39
CA ALA A 63 0.62 14.68 -0.30
C ALA A 63 0.99 13.17 -0.31
N LEU A 64 1.65 12.68 -1.36
CA LEU A 64 2.08 11.28 -1.51
C LEU A 64 3.31 11.21 -2.43
N ALA A 65 4.45 11.70 -1.99
CA ALA A 65 5.66 11.72 -2.80
C ALA A 65 6.61 10.58 -2.41
N GLY A 66 7.02 9.77 -3.40
CA GLY A 66 7.88 8.61 -3.15
C GLY A 66 7.93 7.62 -4.30
N ASN A 67 8.50 6.47 -4.01
CA ASN A 67 8.68 5.37 -4.95
C ASN A 67 7.88 4.16 -4.47
N LEU A 68 7.30 3.43 -5.41
CA LEU A 68 6.59 2.18 -5.19
C LEU A 68 7.07 1.17 -6.23
N THR A 69 7.33 -0.06 -5.78
CA THR A 69 7.49 -1.23 -6.64
C THR A 69 6.35 -2.18 -6.33
N PHE A 70 5.69 -2.68 -7.36
CA PHE A 70 4.66 -3.71 -7.27
C PHE A 70 5.03 -4.86 -8.20
N ARG A 71 4.99 -6.07 -7.69
CA ARG A 71 5.16 -7.30 -8.46
C ARG A 71 3.93 -8.17 -8.31
N TYR A 72 3.50 -8.72 -9.42
CA TYR A 72 2.46 -9.73 -9.51
C TYR A 72 2.99 -10.95 -10.25
N ALA A 73 2.79 -12.15 -9.72
CA ALA A 73 3.22 -13.39 -10.32
C ALA A 73 2.32 -14.56 -9.86
N PRO A 74 2.22 -15.66 -10.61
CA PRO A 74 1.63 -16.89 -10.10
C PRO A 74 2.37 -17.39 -8.86
N CYS A 75 1.67 -18.07 -7.96
CA CYS A 75 2.29 -18.64 -6.77
C CYS A 75 3.42 -19.64 -7.14
N PRO A 76 4.56 -19.62 -6.41
CA PRO A 76 5.71 -20.49 -6.72
C PRO A 76 5.37 -21.98 -6.73
N ASP A 77 4.44 -22.40 -5.90
CA ASP A 77 4.03 -23.81 -5.74
C ASP A 77 3.08 -24.30 -6.85
N LYS A 78 2.85 -23.50 -7.91
CA LYS A 78 1.94 -23.82 -9.01
C LYS A 78 0.56 -24.28 -8.55
N LYS A 79 0.10 -23.78 -7.42
CA LYS A 79 -1.28 -24.01 -6.98
C LYS A 79 -2.22 -23.35 -7.98
N PRO A 80 -3.24 -24.06 -8.47
CA PRO A 80 -4.25 -23.42 -9.30
C PRO A 80 -4.96 -22.32 -8.50
N ASP A 81 -5.31 -21.25 -9.18
CA ASP A 81 -6.04 -20.09 -8.62
C ASP A 81 -5.31 -19.41 -7.43
N CYS A 82 -4.00 -19.34 -7.51
CA CYS A 82 -3.17 -18.66 -6.54
C CYS A 82 -2.23 -17.67 -7.21
N ASP A 83 -2.33 -16.42 -6.81
CA ASP A 83 -1.49 -15.31 -7.27
C ASP A 83 -0.72 -14.70 -6.10
N ALA A 84 0.55 -14.43 -6.33
CA ALA A 84 1.41 -13.76 -5.38
C ALA A 84 1.61 -12.30 -5.79
N MET A 85 1.57 -11.42 -4.81
CA MET A 85 1.85 -9.99 -4.99
C MET A 85 2.84 -9.52 -3.95
N GLY A 86 3.63 -8.51 -4.27
CA GLY A 86 4.57 -7.95 -3.30
C GLY A 86 5.34 -6.79 -3.88
N GLY A 87 6.15 -6.18 -3.06
CA GLY A 87 7.00 -5.07 -3.47
C GLY A 87 7.53 -4.27 -2.30
N ASP A 88 8.10 -3.13 -2.66
CA ASP A 88 8.70 -2.20 -1.71
C ASP A 88 8.15 -0.80 -1.95
N PHE A 89 8.14 0.00 -0.90
CA PHE A 89 7.78 1.39 -1.00
C PHE A 89 8.73 2.27 -0.17
N HIS A 90 8.95 3.48 -0.65
CA HIS A 90 9.66 4.51 0.07
C HIS A 90 9.01 5.86 -0.23
N PHE A 91 8.17 6.31 0.70
CA PHE A 91 7.51 7.60 0.63
C PHE A 91 8.23 8.57 1.57
N TYR A 92 8.88 9.56 1.00
CA TYR A 92 9.61 10.59 1.74
C TYR A 92 8.70 11.74 2.21
N GLN A 93 7.48 11.82 1.66
CA GLN A 93 6.46 12.76 2.08
C GLN A 93 5.07 12.15 1.89
N VAL A 94 4.37 11.94 3.00
CA VAL A 94 2.98 11.45 3.01
C VAL A 94 2.17 12.32 3.94
N ASP A 95 1.06 12.84 3.47
CA ASP A 95 0.04 13.48 4.31
C ASP A 95 -0.82 12.40 4.98
N CYS A 96 -0.35 11.96 6.15
CA CYS A 96 -1.02 10.90 6.91
C CYS A 96 -2.40 11.33 7.42
N GLY A 97 -2.59 12.62 7.66
CA GLY A 97 -3.89 13.17 8.03
C GLY A 97 -4.91 13.04 6.92
N LYS A 98 -4.51 13.38 5.70
CA LYS A 98 -5.36 13.24 4.52
C LYS A 98 -5.68 11.77 4.22
N LEU A 99 -4.68 10.88 4.28
CA LEU A 99 -4.88 9.45 4.02
C LEU A 99 -5.78 8.75 5.03
N SER A 100 -5.64 9.09 6.31
CA SER A 100 -6.38 8.42 7.40
C SER A 100 -7.69 9.10 7.78
N GLY A 101 -7.93 10.32 7.29
CA GLY A 101 -9.03 11.17 7.76
C GLY A 101 -8.82 11.73 9.19
N LEU A 102 -7.65 11.52 9.80
CA LEU A 102 -7.34 11.95 11.17
C LEU A 102 -6.55 13.26 11.16
N SER A 103 -7.20 14.38 11.40
CA SER A 103 -6.61 15.71 11.37
C SER A 103 -5.46 15.94 12.36
N MET A 104 -5.32 15.07 13.36
CA MET A 104 -4.20 15.10 14.30
C MET A 104 -2.88 14.60 13.71
N LEU A 105 -2.92 13.84 12.60
CA LEU A 105 -1.75 13.36 11.89
C LEU A 105 -1.34 14.40 10.84
N GLY A 106 -0.06 14.69 10.78
CA GLY A 106 0.53 15.55 9.76
C GLY A 106 1.32 14.74 8.73
N TYR A 107 2.34 15.39 8.20
CA TYR A 107 3.23 14.73 7.24
C TYR A 107 4.15 13.72 7.90
N GLY A 108 4.43 12.64 7.17
CA GLY A 108 5.37 11.60 7.56
C GLY A 108 6.26 11.15 6.42
N SER A 109 7.28 10.36 6.75
CA SER A 109 8.07 9.58 5.81
C SER A 109 8.10 8.13 6.27
N LEU A 110 7.92 7.21 5.33
CA LEU A 110 7.87 5.79 5.62
C LEU A 110 8.45 4.97 4.48
N SER A 111 9.09 3.88 4.84
CA SER A 111 9.60 2.89 3.90
C SER A 111 9.24 1.49 4.39
N GLY A 112 9.17 0.54 3.47
CA GLY A 112 8.84 -0.82 3.85
C GLY A 112 8.69 -1.74 2.66
N SER A 113 8.26 -2.97 2.96
CA SER A 113 7.92 -3.98 1.99
C SER A 113 6.56 -4.59 2.30
N TYR A 114 5.94 -5.15 1.29
CA TYR A 114 4.72 -5.90 1.44
C TYR A 114 4.77 -7.18 0.60
N ALA A 115 4.11 -8.20 1.09
CA ALA A 115 3.92 -9.45 0.38
C ALA A 115 2.52 -9.98 0.65
N GLY A 116 1.90 -10.60 -0.33
CA GLY A 116 0.58 -11.16 -0.20
C GLY A 116 0.33 -12.28 -1.18
N VAL A 117 -0.74 -12.99 -0.92
CA VAL A 117 -1.23 -14.08 -1.76
C VAL A 117 -2.73 -13.92 -1.89
N TRP A 118 -3.23 -14.14 -3.08
CA TRP A 118 -4.65 -14.26 -3.35
C TRP A 118 -4.95 -15.69 -3.80
N ASP A 119 -5.66 -16.43 -2.99
CA ASP A 119 -6.09 -17.80 -3.31
C ASP A 119 -7.62 -17.95 -3.15
N THR A 120 -8.10 -19.18 -3.24
CA THR A 120 -9.55 -19.50 -3.11
C THR A 120 -10.16 -19.14 -1.75
N ARG A 121 -9.35 -18.86 -0.74
CA ARG A 121 -9.80 -18.42 0.60
C ARG A 121 -9.90 -16.91 0.71
N GLY A 122 -9.46 -16.19 -0.32
CA GLY A 122 -9.37 -14.74 -0.37
C GLY A 122 -7.95 -14.21 -0.20
N PRO A 123 -7.81 -12.89 -0.05
CA PRO A 123 -6.50 -12.26 0.09
C PRO A 123 -5.90 -12.50 1.47
N SER A 124 -4.59 -12.70 1.49
CA SER A 124 -3.76 -12.56 2.68
C SER A 124 -2.56 -11.67 2.36
N PHE A 125 -2.17 -10.79 3.27
CA PHE A 125 -0.99 -9.94 3.06
C PHE A 125 -0.29 -9.61 4.37
N HIS A 126 0.98 -9.32 4.25
CA HIS A 126 1.84 -8.84 5.30
C HIS A 126 2.57 -7.59 4.83
N ILE A 127 2.66 -6.59 5.70
CA ILE A 127 3.36 -5.33 5.46
C ILE A 127 4.31 -5.08 6.62
N ASP A 128 5.58 -4.91 6.32
CA ASP A 128 6.59 -4.42 7.25
C ASP A 128 6.99 -3.01 6.86
N SER A 129 6.87 -2.08 7.77
CA SER A 129 7.22 -0.69 7.49
C SER A 129 8.01 -0.04 8.63
N LYS A 130 8.87 0.87 8.24
CA LYS A 130 9.55 1.80 9.13
C LYS A 130 9.02 3.20 8.85
N VAL A 131 8.47 3.83 9.87
CA VAL A 131 8.11 5.24 9.86
C VAL A 131 9.32 6.02 10.39
N GLU A 132 10.03 6.70 9.50
CA GLU A 132 11.23 7.45 9.85
C GLU A 132 10.89 8.71 10.64
N ARG A 133 9.78 9.33 10.25
CA ARG A 133 9.23 10.51 10.92
C ARG A 133 7.72 10.59 10.69
N LEU A 134 6.96 10.95 11.73
CA LEU A 134 5.54 11.25 11.67
C LEU A 134 5.23 12.44 12.57
N ASN A 135 4.63 13.47 12.03
CA ASN A 135 4.13 14.61 12.79
C ASN A 135 2.78 14.25 13.41
N ILE A 136 2.67 14.37 14.73
CA ILE A 136 1.41 14.16 15.46
C ILE A 136 1.14 15.40 16.31
N HIS A 137 0.12 16.18 15.97
CA HIS A 137 -0.19 17.43 16.65
C HIS A 137 1.04 18.37 16.70
N GLN A 138 1.59 18.58 17.91
CA GLN A 138 2.76 19.42 18.14
C GLN A 138 4.05 18.62 18.33
N GLY A 139 4.00 17.30 18.20
CA GLY A 139 5.12 16.40 18.39
C GLY A 139 5.55 15.69 17.12
N ASN A 140 6.71 15.07 17.20
CA ASN A 140 7.23 14.20 16.15
C ASN A 140 7.55 12.83 16.74
N VAL A 141 7.04 11.79 16.14
CA VAL A 141 7.46 10.41 16.37
C VAL A 141 8.49 10.03 15.32
N LYS A 142 9.58 9.40 15.74
CA LYS A 142 10.65 8.93 14.86
C LYS A 142 10.92 7.45 15.11
N ASP A 143 11.43 6.79 14.09
CA ASP A 143 11.91 5.41 14.17
C ASP A 143 10.86 4.42 14.71
N MET A 144 9.60 4.57 14.26
CA MET A 144 8.53 3.64 14.56
C MET A 144 8.54 2.50 13.54
N LYS A 145 8.44 1.26 14.02
CA LYS A 145 8.20 0.08 13.18
C LYS A 145 6.73 -0.26 13.23
N VAL A 146 6.15 -0.55 12.07
CA VAL A 146 4.75 -0.98 11.96
C VAL A 146 4.72 -2.25 11.12
N ALA A 147 4.22 -3.32 11.71
CA ALA A 147 3.92 -4.56 11.02
C ALA A 147 2.41 -4.73 10.95
N MET A 148 1.91 -5.14 9.80
CA MET A 148 0.49 -5.38 9.56
C MET A 148 0.34 -6.75 8.90
N THR A 149 -0.57 -7.56 9.41
CA THR A 149 -0.92 -8.85 8.80
C THR A 149 -2.42 -8.93 8.62
N TYR A 150 -2.85 -9.28 7.44
CA TYR A 150 -4.24 -9.57 7.13
C TYR A 150 -4.37 -11.01 6.64
N GLU A 151 -5.23 -11.77 7.24
CA GLU A 151 -5.52 -13.15 6.85
C GLU A 151 -6.96 -13.52 7.19
N THR A 152 -7.72 -13.99 6.20
CA THR A 152 -9.08 -14.53 6.37
C THR A 152 -10.03 -13.63 7.19
N GLY A 153 -10.07 -12.34 6.87
CA GLY A 153 -10.92 -11.35 7.55
C GLY A 153 -10.34 -10.82 8.88
N LYS A 154 -9.15 -11.25 9.28
CA LYS A 154 -8.49 -10.74 10.51
C LYS A 154 -7.35 -9.80 10.14
N LEU A 155 -7.33 -8.66 10.78
CA LEU A 155 -6.28 -7.66 10.63
C LEU A 155 -5.57 -7.45 11.96
N ASP A 156 -4.29 -7.78 11.99
CA ASP A 156 -3.40 -7.52 13.12
C ASP A 156 -2.44 -6.39 12.76
N VAL A 157 -2.35 -5.37 13.60
CA VAL A 157 -1.44 -4.24 13.44
C VAL A 157 -0.59 -4.11 14.70
N MET A 158 0.71 -4.19 14.54
CA MET A 158 1.68 -3.98 15.61
C MET A 158 2.54 -2.76 15.30
N ALA A 159 2.52 -1.78 16.18
CA ALA A 159 3.37 -0.60 16.10
C ALA A 159 4.32 -0.56 17.31
N THR A 160 5.61 -0.38 17.06
CA THR A 160 6.64 -0.27 18.11
C THR A 160 7.51 0.95 17.86
N VAL A 161 7.79 1.68 18.93
CA VAL A 161 8.73 2.81 18.94
C VAL A 161 9.83 2.46 19.92
N GLU A 162 11.08 2.54 19.46
CA GLU A 162 12.27 2.34 20.29
C GLU A 162 13.32 3.34 19.88
N ASN A 163 13.35 4.46 20.60
CA ASN A 163 14.37 5.49 20.42
C ASN A 163 14.79 6.06 21.79
N GLU A 164 15.78 6.97 21.81
CA GLU A 164 16.33 7.54 23.04
C GLU A 164 15.31 8.28 23.92
N GLN A 165 14.17 8.69 23.38
CA GLN A 165 13.16 9.50 24.07
C GLN A 165 11.88 8.73 24.39
N MET A 166 11.61 7.63 23.69
CA MET A 166 10.38 6.88 23.79
C MET A 166 10.60 5.40 23.55
N GLN A 167 10.01 4.58 24.41
CA GLN A 167 9.91 3.14 24.22
C GLN A 167 8.50 2.71 24.49
N GLY A 168 7.89 1.98 23.55
CA GLY A 168 6.54 1.50 23.69
C GLY A 168 6.05 0.74 22.47
N GLY A 169 4.91 0.10 22.60
CA GLY A 169 4.27 -0.60 21.49
C GLY A 169 2.77 -0.67 21.68
N VAL A 170 2.06 -0.78 20.57
CA VAL A 170 0.62 -0.98 20.50
C VAL A 170 0.37 -2.18 19.60
N LEU A 171 -0.50 -3.07 20.06
CA LEU A 171 -1.05 -4.16 19.26
C LEU A 171 -2.54 -3.92 19.12
N LEU A 172 -3.02 -3.89 17.88
CA LEU A 172 -4.43 -3.78 17.53
C LEU A 172 -4.81 -5.01 16.72
N ALA A 173 -5.89 -5.66 17.09
CA ALA A 173 -6.45 -6.79 16.36
C ALA A 173 -7.92 -6.48 16.02
N TYR A 174 -8.26 -6.61 14.74
CA TYR A 174 -9.61 -6.39 14.22
C TYR A 174 -10.09 -7.65 13.53
N ASP A 175 -11.34 -8.03 13.81
CA ASP A 175 -12.05 -9.04 13.04
C ASP A 175 -12.97 -8.32 12.03
N LEU A 176 -12.65 -8.47 10.75
CA LEU A 176 -13.36 -7.85 9.63
C LEU A 176 -14.22 -8.89 8.88
N SER A 177 -14.37 -10.10 9.41
CA SER A 177 -15.08 -11.20 8.74
C SER A 177 -16.53 -10.88 8.38
N ASP A 178 -17.19 -10.02 9.17
CA ASP A 178 -18.58 -9.60 8.91
C ASP A 178 -18.71 -8.39 7.97
N SER A 179 -17.62 -7.69 7.68
CA SER A 179 -17.63 -6.44 6.89
C SER A 179 -17.12 -6.60 5.46
N LEU A 180 -16.47 -7.70 5.14
CA LEU A 180 -15.92 -7.99 3.80
C LEU A 180 -16.75 -9.06 3.11
N ASN A 181 -17.92 -8.69 2.61
CA ASN A 181 -18.62 -9.48 1.59
C ASN A 181 -17.98 -9.18 0.23
N PHE A 182 -17.09 -10.07 -0.21
CA PHE A 182 -16.51 -10.08 -1.57
C PHE A 182 -17.38 -10.88 -2.54
#